data_695e1016630ec448d487b325a440b15c
#
_entry.id   695e1016630ec448d487b325a440b15c
#
_cell.length_a   1.000
_cell.length_b   1.000
_cell.length_c   1.000
_cell.angle_alpha   90.00
_cell.angle_beta   90.00
_cell.angle_gamma   90.00
#
_symmetry.space_group_name_H-M   'P 1'
#
loop_
_entity.id
_entity.type
_entity.pdbx_description
1 polymer ?
#
loop_
_entity_poly.entity_id
_entity_poly.type
_entity_poly.pdbx_seq_one_letter_code
_entity_poly.pdbx_strand_id
1 'polypeptide(L)' 'MISIKPGIYRHSKKGGEYRVLGTAAHSETLEPMVVYEALYENPVSQLWVRPAGMFEELVEINGRKVPRFVLVREK' A
#
# COMPACT_ATOMS: atom_id res chain seq x y z
N MET A 1 14.43 2.80 9.25
CA MET A 1 13.21 1.99 9.28
C MET A 1 12.09 2.72 8.57
N ILE A 2 11.41 2.02 7.67
CA ILE A 2 10.29 2.62 6.93
C ILE A 2 9.06 2.61 7.81
N SER A 3 8.41 3.76 7.92
CA SER A 3 7.22 3.90 8.74
C SER A 3 6.09 4.41 7.86
N ILE A 4 5.08 3.56 7.66
CA ILE A 4 3.92 3.89 6.84
C ILE A 4 2.74 4.04 7.77
N LYS A 5 2.07 5.19 7.70
CA LYS A 5 0.94 5.46 8.58
C LYS A 5 -0.24 4.57 8.24
N PRO A 6 -0.88 3.98 9.24
CA PRO A 6 -2.17 3.33 9.00
C PRO A 6 -3.18 4.35 8.48
N GLY A 7 -4.08 3.90 7.62
CA GLY A 7 -5.07 4.80 7.08
C GLY A 7 -5.58 4.31 5.75
N ILE A 8 -6.33 5.16 5.07
CA ILE A 8 -6.92 4.83 3.77
C ILE A 8 -6.05 5.41 2.68
N TYR A 9 -5.61 4.55 1.77
CA TYR A 9 -4.76 4.93 0.65
C TYR A 9 -5.48 4.64 -0.66
N ARG A 10 -5.17 5.42 -1.69
CA ARG A 10 -5.68 5.20 -3.03
C ARG A 10 -4.53 4.84 -3.94
N HIS A 11 -4.71 3.79 -4.76
CA HIS A 11 -3.73 3.40 -5.76
C HIS A 11 -3.77 4.44 -6.89
N SER A 12 -2.61 5.07 -7.16
CA SER A 12 -2.55 6.20 -8.08
C SER A 12 -2.96 5.84 -9.50
N LYS A 13 -2.59 4.65 -9.96
CA LYS A 13 -2.93 4.24 -11.33
C LYS A 13 -4.30 3.63 -11.43
N LYS A 14 -4.67 2.77 -10.48
CA LYS A 14 -5.89 1.97 -10.59
C LYS A 14 -7.09 2.61 -9.90
N GLY A 15 -6.85 3.53 -8.99
CA GLY A 15 -7.91 4.25 -8.31
C GLY A 15 -8.57 3.52 -7.16
N GLY A 16 -8.26 2.24 -6.95
CA GLY A 16 -8.86 1.50 -5.85
C GLY A 16 -8.35 1.98 -4.51
N GLU A 17 -9.21 1.88 -3.48
CA GLU A 17 -8.83 2.29 -2.14
C GLU A 17 -8.53 1.08 -1.27
N TYR A 18 -7.60 1.27 -0.35
CA TYR A 18 -7.12 0.22 0.54
C TYR A 18 -6.94 0.79 1.93
N ARG A 19 -7.20 -0.04 2.94
CA ARG A 19 -6.90 0.33 4.32
C ARG A 19 -5.59 -0.31 4.71
N VAL A 20 -4.60 0.52 5.05
CA VAL A 20 -3.33 0.02 5.58
C VAL A 20 -3.54 -0.28 7.06
N LEU A 21 -3.32 -1.53 7.44
CA LEU A 21 -3.50 -1.98 8.81
C LEU A 21 -2.24 -1.76 9.64
N GLY A 22 -1.08 -1.79 8.98
CA GLY A 22 0.18 -1.61 9.66
C GLY A 22 1.31 -2.25 8.88
N THR A 23 2.46 -2.38 9.53
CA THR A 23 3.60 -3.04 8.94
C THR A 23 3.92 -4.29 9.74
N ALA A 24 4.52 -5.26 9.05
CA ALA A 24 4.89 -6.54 9.66
C ALA A 24 6.25 -6.93 9.11
N ALA A 25 6.90 -7.89 9.72
CA ALA A 25 8.16 -8.41 9.23
C ALA A 25 7.89 -9.70 8.46
N HIS A 26 8.57 -9.84 7.32
CA HIS A 26 8.55 -11.10 6.59
C HIS A 26 9.18 -12.15 7.50
N SER A 27 8.52 -13.29 7.67
CA SER A 27 8.96 -14.26 8.67
C SER A 27 10.32 -14.87 8.38
N GLU A 28 10.75 -14.87 7.13
CA GLU A 28 12.03 -15.47 6.76
C GLU A 28 13.13 -14.44 6.56
N THR A 29 12.81 -13.36 5.86
CA THR A 29 13.82 -12.36 5.51
C THR A 29 13.87 -11.19 6.48
N LEU A 30 12.83 -11.03 7.30
CA LEU A 30 12.64 -9.91 8.22
C LEU A 30 12.45 -8.58 7.49
N GLU A 31 12.19 -8.65 6.21
CA GLU A 31 11.93 -7.46 5.40
C GLU A 31 10.61 -6.80 5.87
N PRO A 32 10.58 -5.47 6.00
CA PRO A 32 9.32 -4.81 6.39
C PRO A 32 8.28 -4.91 5.28
N MET A 33 7.08 -5.32 5.66
CA MET A 33 5.96 -5.52 4.75
C MET A 33 4.80 -4.63 5.18
N VAL A 34 4.08 -4.07 4.22
CA VAL A 34 2.85 -3.35 4.50
C VAL A 34 1.70 -4.33 4.39
N VAL A 35 0.85 -4.36 5.41
CA VAL A 35 -0.35 -5.21 5.43
C VAL A 35 -1.54 -4.29 5.17
N TYR A 36 -2.32 -4.61 4.14
CA TYR A 36 -3.42 -3.74 3.77
C TYR A 36 -4.58 -4.57 3.23
N GLU A 37 -5.74 -3.95 3.24
CA GLU A 37 -6.98 -4.60 2.90
C GLU A 37 -7.67 -3.81 1.80
N ALA A 38 -8.19 -4.51 0.77
CA ALA A 38 -8.94 -3.86 -0.30
C ALA A 38 -10.28 -3.38 0.25
N LEU A 39 -10.64 -2.14 -0.10
CA LEU A 39 -11.93 -1.57 0.31
C LEU A 39 -12.96 -1.67 -0.80
N TYR A 40 -12.71 -2.59 -1.72
CA TYR A 40 -13.66 -2.95 -2.77
C TYR A 40 -13.64 -4.47 -2.88
N GLU A 41 -14.63 -5.02 -3.55
CA GLU A 41 -14.69 -6.46 -3.70
C GLU A 41 -13.57 -6.93 -4.61
N ASN A 42 -12.65 -7.73 -4.07
CA ASN A 42 -11.51 -8.23 -4.81
C ASN A 42 -11.65 -9.75 -4.93
N PRO A 43 -11.74 -10.29 -6.16
CA PRO A 43 -11.98 -11.73 -6.33
C PRO A 43 -10.81 -12.60 -5.90
N VAL A 44 -9.62 -12.05 -5.77
CA VAL A 44 -8.44 -12.82 -5.39
C VAL A 44 -8.29 -12.87 -3.88
N SER A 45 -8.32 -11.71 -3.23
CA SER A 45 -8.15 -11.65 -1.77
C SER A 45 -8.53 -10.26 -1.29
N GLN A 46 -9.02 -10.20 -0.05
CA GLN A 46 -9.25 -8.91 0.60
C GLN A 46 -8.00 -8.41 1.31
N LEU A 47 -7.17 -9.32 1.82
CA LEU A 47 -5.96 -8.94 2.53
C LEU A 47 -4.73 -9.15 1.64
N TRP A 48 -3.82 -8.20 1.71
CA TRP A 48 -2.64 -8.18 0.88
C TRP A 48 -1.43 -7.77 1.70
N VAL A 49 -0.26 -8.20 1.27
CA VAL A 49 0.99 -7.68 1.79
C VAL A 49 1.88 -7.28 0.62
N ARG A 50 2.72 -6.29 0.85
CA ARG A 50 3.67 -5.83 -0.17
C ARG A 50 4.91 -5.32 0.56
N PRO A 51 6.12 -5.59 0.03
CA PRO A 51 7.32 -5.00 0.65
C PRO A 51 7.17 -3.49 0.77
N ALA A 52 7.58 -2.96 1.92
CA ALA A 52 7.36 -1.54 2.20
C ALA A 52 7.99 -0.63 1.16
N GLY A 53 9.20 -1.00 0.67
CA GLY A 53 9.83 -0.22 -0.38
C GLY A 53 9.02 -0.16 -1.66
N MET A 54 8.35 -1.26 -2.00
CA MET A 54 7.50 -1.30 -3.19
C MET A 54 6.19 -0.57 -2.97
N PHE A 55 5.71 -0.54 -1.73
CA PHE A 55 4.49 0.21 -1.41
C PHE A 55 4.72 1.71 -1.60
N GLU A 56 5.92 2.18 -1.27
CA GLU A 56 6.25 3.60 -1.36
C GLU A 56 6.85 3.99 -2.71
N GLU A 57 6.94 3.05 -3.62
CA GLU A 57 7.56 3.28 -4.92
C GLU A 57 6.79 4.32 -5.73
N LEU A 58 7.53 5.11 -6.51
CA LEU A 58 6.90 6.08 -7.40
C LEU A 58 6.49 5.40 -8.69
N VAL A 59 5.39 5.86 -9.25
CA VAL A 59 4.92 5.41 -10.56
C VAL A 59 4.74 6.65 -11.43
N GLU A 60 4.80 6.44 -12.74
CA GLU A 60 4.67 7.54 -13.68
C GLU A 60 3.26 7.60 -14.23
N ILE A 61 2.62 8.78 -14.11
CA ILE A 61 1.28 9.03 -14.63
C ILE A 61 1.34 10.35 -15.38
N ASN A 62 1.06 10.31 -16.68
CA ASN A 62 1.05 11.50 -17.54
C ASN A 62 2.36 12.26 -17.46
N GLY A 63 3.48 11.54 -17.47
CA GLY A 63 4.80 12.13 -17.42
C GLY A 63 5.25 12.63 -16.07
N ARG A 64 4.45 12.38 -15.02
CA ARG A 64 4.77 12.81 -13.66
C ARG A 64 5.00 11.61 -12.77
N LYS A 65 5.96 11.71 -11.87
CA LYS A 65 6.20 10.67 -10.88
C LYS A 65 5.40 10.96 -9.63
N VAL A 66 4.56 10.02 -9.26
CA VAL A 66 3.70 10.15 -8.07
C VAL A 66 3.82 8.87 -7.25
N PRO A 67 3.56 8.94 -5.93
CA PRO A 67 3.57 7.72 -5.12
C PRO A 67 2.54 6.72 -5.66
N ARG A 68 2.90 5.44 -5.61
CA ARG A 68 2.00 4.38 -6.05
C ARG A 68 0.71 4.39 -5.22
N PHE A 69 0.84 4.65 -3.93
CA PHE A 69 -0.30 4.76 -3.02
C PHE A 69 -0.25 6.12 -2.35
N VAL A 70 -1.39 6.80 -2.33
CA VAL A 70 -1.50 8.14 -1.75
C VAL A 70 -2.43 8.08 -0.56
N LEU A 71 -1.99 8.62 0.57
CA LEU A 71 -2.82 8.68 1.77
C LEU A 71 -3.99 9.61 1.51
N VAL A 72 -5.21 9.07 1.67
CA VAL A 72 -6.43 9.84 1.47
C VAL A 72 -6.93 10.39 2.80
N ARG A 73 -6.91 9.54 3.83
CA ARG A 73 -7.32 9.96 5.17
C ARG A 73 -6.76 8.96 6.18
N GLU A 74 -6.61 9.38 7.41
CA GLU A 74 -5.94 8.55 8.41
C GLU A 74 -6.87 7.52 9.03
N LYS A 75 -8.10 7.48 8.63
CA LYS A 75 -8.99 6.43 9.12
C LYS A 75 -10.04 6.05 8.12
#